data_2aef6828a42fc367e0d682e6b584408d
#
_entry.id   2aef6828a42fc367e0d682e6b584408d
#
_cell.length_a   1.000
_cell.length_b   1.000
_cell.length_c   1.000
_cell.angle_alpha   90.00
_cell.angle_beta   90.00
_cell.angle_gamma   90.00
#
_symmetry.space_group_name_H-M   'P 1'
#
loop_
_entity.id
_entity.type
_entity.pdbx_description
1 polymer ?
#
loop_
_entity_poly.entity_id
_entity_poly.type
_entity_poly.pdbx_seq_one_letter_code
_entity_poly.pdbx_strand_id
1 'polypeptide(L)'
;MLGLLRRRLVDLGTAKKLAIGFTLVLLLTALVAALAVLSLHALGQRFARLQEMSAINRDVLEVRQAEKEFALHGEKSDAERLRQRLAATLERVGRLKADGDADQALGMAEVEQVLAAYLEAFGRFEQSIQGRQLAWESASWSLNGAANSLDILQSSLAEDGAYALKESQGHDGEPLLQQAAQVAQVNRLVLQGLDEARSRLEARAADAQEGPPKSLREALELAARLEQAITDDAYVSVVKDVLTNIRGFADKLAEYRASQLQERQMYAAMGERAGQVMARVDRSWEAQQQAMLHSLRTNSLLIVGAAVLALLVGLGAAFGISLLIVRPLRQAMGVAQRIAEGDLAVRVDSERRDEVGQLMAAMRAMTGSLRGIVSQLQDGVGRIAGASEALSGVTTRTRLGIDSQRAETEQVATAMNQMA
;
A
#
# COMPACT_ATOMS: atom_id res chain seq x y z
N MET A 1 43.86 -28.01 5.24
CA MET A 1 43.17 -27.46 4.08
C MET A 1 43.52 -25.97 3.80
N LEU A 2 43.58 -25.09 4.77
CA LEU A 2 43.95 -23.66 4.62
C LEU A 2 45.35 -23.42 4.04
N GLY A 3 46.35 -24.28 4.33
CA GLY A 3 47.73 -24.14 3.82
C GLY A 3 47.88 -24.41 2.31
N LEU A 4 47.10 -25.34 1.76
CA LEU A 4 47.11 -25.65 0.32
C LEU A 4 46.41 -24.58 -0.52
N LEU A 5 45.30 -23.96 0.01
CA LEU A 5 44.61 -22.82 -0.60
C LEU A 5 45.52 -21.57 -0.62
N ARG A 6 46.26 -21.32 0.45
CA ARG A 6 47.20 -20.21 0.52
C ARG A 6 48.33 -20.33 -0.51
N ARG A 7 48.92 -21.51 -0.71
CA ARG A 7 49.96 -21.71 -1.75
C ARG A 7 49.43 -21.54 -3.16
N ARG A 8 48.23 -22.07 -3.48
CA ARG A 8 47.59 -21.84 -4.78
C ARG A 8 47.25 -20.38 -5.07
N LEU A 9 46.80 -19.63 -4.04
CA LEU A 9 46.53 -18.21 -4.17
C LEU A 9 47.80 -17.38 -4.35
N VAL A 10 48.95 -17.76 -3.74
CA VAL A 10 50.24 -17.05 -3.89
C VAL A 10 50.77 -17.19 -5.29
N ASP A 11 50.60 -18.37 -5.93
CA ASP A 11 51.13 -18.67 -7.27
C ASP A 11 50.23 -18.21 -8.44
N LEU A 12 48.98 -17.72 -8.14
CA LEU A 12 48.12 -17.09 -9.15
C LEU A 12 48.74 -15.75 -9.64
N GLY A 13 48.59 -15.45 -10.91
CA GLY A 13 49.01 -14.15 -11.44
C GLY A 13 48.31 -12.98 -10.77
N THR A 14 48.99 -11.82 -10.68
CA THR A 14 48.49 -10.60 -10.01
C THR A 14 47.17 -10.12 -10.60
N ALA A 15 47.00 -10.18 -11.92
CA ALA A 15 45.75 -9.84 -12.61
C ALA A 15 44.57 -10.73 -12.17
N LYS A 16 44.79 -12.04 -12.01
CA LYS A 16 43.76 -12.97 -11.53
C LYS A 16 43.38 -12.75 -10.07
N LYS A 17 44.34 -12.44 -9.20
CA LYS A 17 44.10 -12.07 -7.78
C LYS A 17 43.21 -10.83 -7.67
N LEU A 18 43.50 -9.80 -8.45
CA LEU A 18 42.72 -8.56 -8.53
C LEU A 18 41.32 -8.84 -9.07
N ALA A 19 41.21 -9.57 -10.19
CA ALA A 19 39.93 -9.93 -10.79
C ALA A 19 39.04 -10.69 -9.82
N ILE A 20 39.54 -11.68 -9.09
CA ILE A 20 38.77 -12.44 -8.10
C ILE A 20 38.31 -11.53 -6.96
N GLY A 21 39.19 -10.68 -6.41
CA GLY A 21 38.84 -9.76 -5.33
C GLY A 21 37.76 -8.75 -5.76
N PHE A 22 37.92 -8.11 -6.91
CA PHE A 22 36.94 -7.15 -7.44
C PHE A 22 35.61 -7.82 -7.81
N THR A 23 35.65 -8.97 -8.49
CA THR A 23 34.43 -9.71 -8.87
C THR A 23 33.64 -10.12 -7.63
N LEU A 24 34.30 -10.59 -6.58
CA LEU A 24 33.65 -10.97 -5.32
C LEU A 24 32.95 -9.76 -4.66
N VAL A 25 33.63 -8.61 -4.61
CA VAL A 25 33.05 -7.40 -4.04
C VAL A 25 31.87 -6.89 -4.89
N LEU A 26 32.01 -6.90 -6.23
CA LEU A 26 30.94 -6.51 -7.14
C LEU A 26 29.71 -7.43 -7.03
N LEU A 27 29.91 -8.73 -6.94
CA LEU A 27 28.81 -9.69 -6.74
C LEU A 27 28.08 -9.46 -5.40
N LEU A 28 28.83 -9.19 -4.33
CA LEU A 28 28.23 -8.89 -3.02
C LEU A 28 27.46 -7.56 -3.02
N THR A 29 28.00 -6.52 -3.64
CA THR A 29 27.31 -5.22 -3.76
C THR A 29 26.08 -5.35 -4.64
N ALA A 30 26.14 -6.11 -5.75
CA ALA A 30 24.99 -6.38 -6.59
C ALA A 30 23.91 -7.18 -5.85
N LEU A 31 24.31 -8.16 -5.02
CA LEU A 31 23.39 -8.93 -4.18
C LEU A 31 22.67 -8.03 -3.16
N VAL A 32 23.41 -7.17 -2.47
CA VAL A 32 22.81 -6.21 -1.50
C VAL A 32 21.86 -5.25 -2.19
N ALA A 33 22.25 -4.72 -3.37
CA ALA A 33 21.39 -3.85 -4.16
C ALA A 33 20.12 -4.56 -4.63
N ALA A 34 20.24 -5.80 -5.10
CA ALA A 34 19.08 -6.61 -5.50
C ALA A 34 18.13 -6.86 -4.33
N LEU A 35 18.64 -7.24 -3.15
CA LEU A 35 17.84 -7.42 -1.94
C LEU A 35 17.13 -6.13 -1.52
N ALA A 36 17.80 -4.99 -1.62
CA ALA A 36 17.19 -3.69 -1.30
C ALA A 36 16.06 -3.32 -2.27
N VAL A 37 16.26 -3.51 -3.58
CA VAL A 37 15.23 -3.24 -4.61
C VAL A 37 14.01 -4.16 -4.44
N LEU A 38 14.23 -5.46 -4.22
CA LEU A 38 13.14 -6.41 -3.97
C LEU A 38 12.35 -6.06 -2.71
N SER A 39 13.03 -5.65 -1.64
CA SER A 39 12.40 -5.22 -0.39
C SER A 39 11.56 -3.96 -0.57
N LEU A 40 12.07 -2.97 -1.31
CA LEU A 40 11.34 -1.73 -1.63
C LEU A 40 10.10 -2.00 -2.49
N HIS A 41 10.23 -2.89 -3.48
CA HIS A 41 9.09 -3.25 -4.34
C HIS A 41 7.97 -3.95 -3.54
N ALA A 42 8.33 -4.91 -2.69
CA ALA A 42 7.39 -5.59 -1.80
C ALA A 42 6.71 -4.62 -0.82
N LEU A 43 7.45 -3.63 -0.32
CA LEU A 43 6.91 -2.58 0.55
C LEU A 43 5.89 -1.70 -0.18
N GLY A 44 6.19 -1.27 -1.41
CA GLY A 44 5.29 -0.48 -2.24
C GLY A 44 3.95 -1.18 -2.48
N GLN A 45 3.97 -2.47 -2.79
CA GLN A 45 2.75 -3.26 -2.99
C GLN A 45 1.92 -3.37 -1.70
N ARG A 46 2.56 -3.59 -0.55
CA ARG A 46 1.86 -3.64 0.75
C ARG A 46 1.24 -2.30 1.13
N PHE A 47 1.95 -1.21 0.88
CA PHE A 47 1.43 0.13 1.13
C PHE A 47 0.20 0.46 0.28
N ALA A 48 0.23 0.11 -1.02
CA ALA A 48 -0.92 0.27 -1.91
C ALA A 48 -2.15 -0.50 -1.40
N ARG A 49 -1.98 -1.73 -0.92
CA ARG A 49 -3.07 -2.52 -0.32
C ARG A 49 -3.65 -1.88 0.94
N LEU A 50 -2.81 -1.38 1.85
CA LEU A 50 -3.28 -0.66 3.04
C LEU A 50 -4.09 0.60 2.68
N GLN A 51 -3.70 1.30 1.62
CA GLN A 51 -4.44 2.46 1.12
C GLN A 51 -5.80 2.05 0.55
N GLU A 52 -5.89 0.93 -0.18
CA GLU A 52 -7.17 0.40 -0.66
C GLU A 52 -8.08 -0.09 0.47
N MET A 53 -7.53 -0.71 1.51
CA MET A 53 -8.30 -1.07 2.72
C MET A 53 -8.87 0.17 3.41
N SER A 54 -8.09 1.23 3.56
CA SER A 54 -8.57 2.51 4.09
C SER A 54 -9.68 3.14 3.22
N ALA A 55 -9.66 2.90 1.91
CA ALA A 55 -10.71 3.37 1.00
C ALA A 55 -12.06 2.67 1.28
N ILE A 56 -12.07 1.40 1.71
CA ILE A 56 -13.32 0.70 2.07
C ILE A 56 -14.06 1.44 3.18
N ASN A 57 -13.37 1.90 4.22
CA ASN A 57 -14.02 2.66 5.30
C ASN A 57 -14.68 3.94 4.79
N ARG A 58 -14.04 4.65 3.86
CA ARG A 58 -14.63 5.83 3.21
C ARG A 58 -15.86 5.45 2.38
N ASP A 59 -15.75 4.39 1.58
CA ASP A 59 -16.86 3.89 0.77
C ASP A 59 -18.07 3.52 1.65
N VAL A 60 -17.85 2.89 2.81
CA VAL A 60 -18.90 2.56 3.78
C VAL A 60 -19.54 3.82 4.37
N LEU A 61 -18.76 4.85 4.68
CA LEU A 61 -19.31 6.14 5.14
C LEU A 61 -20.16 6.82 4.06
N GLU A 62 -19.74 6.77 2.81
CA GLU A 62 -20.52 7.29 1.68
C GLU A 62 -21.80 6.48 1.44
N VAL A 63 -21.75 5.16 1.61
CA VAL A 63 -22.93 4.30 1.58
C VAL A 63 -23.90 4.69 2.69
N ARG A 64 -23.41 4.94 3.92
CA ARG A 64 -24.22 5.40 5.05
C ARG A 64 -24.86 6.78 4.81
N GLN A 65 -24.17 7.66 4.14
CA GLN A 65 -24.74 8.96 3.75
C GLN A 65 -25.85 8.76 2.71
N ALA A 66 -25.63 7.98 1.66
CA ALA A 66 -26.64 7.68 0.66
C ALA A 66 -27.85 6.96 1.26
N GLU A 67 -27.64 6.05 2.22
CA GLU A 67 -28.72 5.40 2.98
C GLU A 67 -29.57 6.42 3.75
N LYS A 68 -28.93 7.39 4.41
CA LYS A 68 -29.63 8.45 5.13
C LYS A 68 -30.46 9.34 4.19
N GLU A 69 -29.92 9.68 3.02
CA GLU A 69 -30.63 10.42 1.99
C GLU A 69 -31.85 9.63 1.48
N PHE A 70 -31.65 8.35 1.18
CA PHE A 70 -32.75 7.46 0.80
C PHE A 70 -33.81 7.33 1.92
N ALA A 71 -33.41 7.18 3.17
CA ALA A 71 -34.35 7.09 4.32
C ALA A 71 -35.17 8.39 4.51
N LEU A 72 -34.64 9.54 4.07
CA LEU A 72 -35.32 10.83 4.14
C LEU A 72 -36.32 11.04 3.00
N HIS A 73 -35.92 10.72 1.76
CA HIS A 73 -36.64 11.07 0.55
C HIS A 73 -37.41 9.88 -0.06
N GLY A 74 -36.88 8.65 0.10
CA GLY A 74 -37.49 7.44 -0.48
C GLY A 74 -37.39 7.35 -2.02
N GLU A 75 -36.49 8.15 -2.62
CA GLU A 75 -36.39 8.20 -4.09
C GLU A 75 -35.64 6.98 -4.64
N LYS A 76 -36.13 6.43 -5.76
CA LYS A 76 -35.49 5.31 -6.45
C LYS A 76 -34.05 5.63 -6.88
N SER A 77 -33.79 6.87 -7.29
CA SER A 77 -32.46 7.35 -7.66
C SER A 77 -31.44 7.22 -6.53
N ASP A 78 -31.87 7.45 -5.29
CA ASP A 78 -31.01 7.33 -4.10
C ASP A 78 -30.71 5.85 -3.79
N ALA A 79 -31.71 4.99 -3.92
CA ALA A 79 -31.54 3.54 -3.76
C ALA A 79 -30.57 2.96 -4.81
N GLU A 80 -30.68 3.37 -6.07
CA GLU A 80 -29.80 2.94 -7.14
C GLU A 80 -28.34 3.42 -6.89
N ARG A 81 -28.16 4.67 -6.49
CA ARG A 81 -26.83 5.20 -6.11
C ARG A 81 -26.20 4.40 -4.99
N LEU A 82 -26.97 4.07 -3.95
CA LEU A 82 -26.51 3.26 -2.84
C LEU A 82 -26.10 1.86 -3.30
N ARG A 83 -26.90 1.20 -4.12
CA ARG A 83 -26.57 -0.12 -4.68
C ARG A 83 -25.29 -0.09 -5.51
N GLN A 84 -25.11 0.92 -6.35
CA GLN A 84 -23.91 1.09 -7.17
C GLN A 84 -22.66 1.26 -6.27
N ARG A 85 -22.74 2.07 -5.22
CA ARG A 85 -21.65 2.27 -4.26
C ARG A 85 -21.32 0.96 -3.51
N LEU A 86 -22.33 0.24 -3.05
CA LEU A 86 -22.13 -1.06 -2.41
C LEU A 86 -21.50 -2.09 -3.34
N ALA A 87 -21.94 -2.15 -4.59
CA ALA A 87 -21.36 -3.04 -5.60
C ALA A 87 -19.89 -2.70 -5.86
N ALA A 88 -19.54 -1.43 -5.99
CA ALA A 88 -18.15 -0.99 -6.14
C ALA A 88 -17.29 -1.33 -4.91
N THR A 89 -17.86 -1.17 -3.70
CA THR A 89 -17.16 -1.55 -2.46
C THR A 89 -16.94 -3.07 -2.39
N LEU A 90 -17.94 -3.89 -2.75
CA LEU A 90 -17.82 -5.35 -2.81
C LEU A 90 -16.77 -5.79 -3.84
N GLU A 91 -16.73 -5.15 -5.00
CA GLU A 91 -15.70 -5.43 -6.02
C GLU A 91 -14.29 -5.10 -5.50
N ARG A 92 -14.11 -3.99 -4.79
CA ARG A 92 -12.83 -3.63 -4.13
C ARG A 92 -12.41 -4.67 -3.10
N VAL A 93 -13.34 -5.09 -2.24
CA VAL A 93 -13.11 -6.14 -1.26
C VAL A 93 -12.74 -7.46 -1.93
N GLY A 94 -13.43 -7.82 -3.03
CA GLY A 94 -13.12 -9.00 -3.85
C GLY A 94 -11.71 -8.97 -4.44
N ARG A 95 -11.27 -7.82 -4.97
CA ARG A 95 -9.88 -7.65 -5.46
C ARG A 95 -8.86 -7.79 -4.32
N LEU A 96 -9.06 -7.12 -3.21
CA LEU A 96 -8.16 -7.22 -2.04
C LEU A 96 -8.09 -8.64 -1.47
N LYS A 97 -9.20 -9.39 -1.54
CA LYS A 97 -9.25 -10.81 -1.16
C LYS A 97 -8.43 -11.67 -2.11
N ALA A 98 -8.50 -11.42 -3.42
CA ALA A 98 -7.79 -12.19 -4.45
C ALA A 98 -6.29 -11.93 -4.46
N ASP A 99 -5.86 -10.68 -4.23
CA ASP A 99 -4.47 -10.24 -4.28
C ASP A 99 -3.75 -10.35 -2.92
N GLY A 100 -4.49 -10.69 -1.85
CA GLY A 100 -3.99 -10.78 -0.49
C GLY A 100 -3.27 -12.09 -0.17
N ASP A 101 -2.52 -12.09 0.94
CA ASP A 101 -2.07 -13.32 1.58
C ASP A 101 -3.26 -14.03 2.27
N ALA A 102 -3.03 -15.24 2.80
CA ALA A 102 -4.08 -16.07 3.39
C ALA A 102 -4.84 -15.36 4.53
N ASP A 103 -4.13 -14.63 5.39
CA ASP A 103 -4.73 -13.92 6.53
C ASP A 103 -5.55 -12.71 6.05
N GLN A 104 -5.05 -11.97 5.06
CA GLN A 104 -5.77 -10.87 4.44
C GLN A 104 -7.01 -11.37 3.70
N ALA A 105 -6.90 -12.47 2.94
CA ALA A 105 -8.01 -13.06 2.22
C ALA A 105 -9.13 -13.50 3.18
N LEU A 106 -8.78 -14.06 4.34
CA LEU A 106 -9.74 -14.43 5.38
C LEU A 106 -10.44 -13.19 5.96
N GLY A 107 -9.68 -12.14 6.31
CA GLY A 107 -10.24 -10.88 6.81
C GLY A 107 -11.18 -10.22 5.80
N MET A 108 -10.80 -10.20 4.52
CA MET A 108 -11.64 -9.65 3.44
C MET A 108 -12.88 -10.51 3.16
N ALA A 109 -12.80 -11.84 3.30
CA ALA A 109 -13.98 -12.71 3.20
C ALA A 109 -15.02 -12.41 4.30
N GLU A 110 -14.59 -12.10 5.52
CA GLU A 110 -15.49 -11.67 6.58
C GLU A 110 -16.14 -10.30 6.27
N VAL A 111 -15.37 -9.35 5.72
CA VAL A 111 -15.90 -8.05 5.28
C VAL A 111 -16.92 -8.24 4.16
N GLU A 112 -16.63 -9.06 3.16
CA GLU A 112 -17.52 -9.40 2.05
C GLU A 112 -18.86 -9.98 2.55
N GLN A 113 -18.79 -10.91 3.50
CA GLN A 113 -19.99 -11.51 4.09
C GLN A 113 -20.90 -10.48 4.79
N VAL A 114 -20.30 -9.55 5.56
CA VAL A 114 -21.08 -8.52 6.26
C VAL A 114 -21.64 -7.47 5.28
N LEU A 115 -20.89 -7.11 4.23
CA LEU A 115 -21.38 -6.22 3.17
C LEU A 115 -22.53 -6.86 2.37
N ALA A 116 -22.45 -8.16 2.07
CA ALA A 116 -23.55 -8.88 1.41
C ALA A 116 -24.80 -8.89 2.30
N ALA A 117 -24.66 -9.16 3.60
CA ALA A 117 -25.77 -9.10 4.55
C ALA A 117 -26.34 -7.68 4.70
N TYR A 118 -25.49 -6.64 4.58
CA TYR A 118 -25.93 -5.25 4.54
C TYR A 118 -26.76 -4.95 3.29
N LEU A 119 -26.31 -5.39 2.12
CA LEU A 119 -27.04 -5.22 0.85
C LEU A 119 -28.41 -5.89 0.89
N GLU A 120 -28.50 -7.09 1.46
CA GLU A 120 -29.79 -7.80 1.66
C GLU A 120 -30.71 -7.03 2.62
N ALA A 121 -30.15 -6.53 3.73
CA ALA A 121 -30.90 -5.72 4.69
C ALA A 121 -31.42 -4.43 4.06
N PHE A 122 -30.60 -3.79 3.20
CA PHE A 122 -31.01 -2.61 2.46
C PHE A 122 -32.16 -2.91 1.49
N GLY A 123 -32.11 -4.04 0.77
CA GLY A 123 -33.20 -4.44 -0.11
C GLY A 123 -34.53 -4.60 0.63
N ARG A 124 -34.52 -5.19 1.84
CA ARG A 124 -35.71 -5.29 2.69
C ARG A 124 -36.20 -3.93 3.19
N PHE A 125 -35.26 -3.04 3.56
CA PHE A 125 -35.57 -1.69 3.99
C PHE A 125 -36.22 -0.87 2.86
N GLU A 126 -35.68 -0.95 1.64
CA GLU A 126 -36.25 -0.31 0.46
C GLU A 126 -37.68 -0.79 0.16
N GLN A 127 -37.90 -2.12 0.18
CA GLN A 127 -39.24 -2.70 -0.01
C GLN A 127 -40.22 -2.19 1.05
N SER A 128 -39.78 -2.05 2.31
CA SER A 128 -40.60 -1.54 3.39
C SER A 128 -41.01 -0.08 3.17
N ILE A 129 -40.07 0.77 2.73
CA ILE A 129 -40.37 2.20 2.40
C ILE A 129 -41.37 2.28 1.25
N GLN A 130 -41.16 1.51 0.17
CA GLN A 130 -42.08 1.47 -0.97
C GLN A 130 -43.46 0.97 -0.57
N GLY A 131 -43.51 -0.11 0.21
CA GLY A 131 -44.76 -0.68 0.74
C GLY A 131 -45.53 0.32 1.58
N ARG A 132 -44.81 1.09 2.42
CA ARG A 132 -45.41 2.17 3.25
C ARG A 132 -45.99 3.30 2.39
N GLN A 133 -45.29 3.72 1.34
CA GLN A 133 -45.78 4.76 0.43
C GLN A 133 -47.08 4.30 -0.27
N LEU A 134 -47.07 3.10 -0.82
CA LEU A 134 -48.24 2.52 -1.47
C LEU A 134 -49.43 2.36 -0.49
N ALA A 135 -49.18 1.95 0.76
CA ALA A 135 -50.20 1.86 1.79
C ALA A 135 -50.83 3.22 2.09
N TRP A 136 -50.03 4.28 2.17
CA TRP A 136 -50.53 5.63 2.37
C TRP A 136 -51.34 6.14 1.16
N GLU A 137 -50.84 5.94 -0.04
CA GLU A 137 -51.54 6.33 -1.28
C GLU A 137 -52.89 5.62 -1.39
N SER A 138 -52.91 4.30 -1.15
CA SER A 138 -54.15 3.52 -1.18
C SER A 138 -55.13 3.96 -0.12
N ALA A 139 -54.67 4.21 1.11
CA ALA A 139 -55.50 4.70 2.21
C ALA A 139 -56.07 6.09 1.88
N SER A 140 -55.23 6.99 1.44
CA SER A 140 -55.63 8.37 1.07
C SER A 140 -56.64 8.39 -0.07
N TRP A 141 -56.43 7.51 -1.08
CA TRP A 141 -57.36 7.37 -2.21
C TRP A 141 -58.76 6.88 -1.76
N SER A 142 -58.80 5.89 -0.87
CA SER A 142 -60.03 5.37 -0.29
C SER A 142 -60.83 6.46 0.47
N LEU A 143 -60.12 7.28 1.27
CA LEU A 143 -60.76 8.34 2.04
C LEU A 143 -61.22 9.52 1.16
N ASN A 144 -60.45 9.88 0.13
CA ASN A 144 -60.88 10.86 -0.87
C ASN A 144 -62.09 10.37 -1.68
N GLY A 145 -62.13 9.06 -2.00
CA GLY A 145 -63.29 8.43 -2.60
C GLY A 145 -64.56 8.56 -1.74
N ALA A 146 -64.41 8.30 -0.42
CA ALA A 146 -65.49 8.50 0.55
C ALA A 146 -65.97 10.00 0.59
N ALA A 147 -65.04 10.94 0.59
CA ALA A 147 -65.36 12.37 0.56
C ALA A 147 -66.15 12.75 -0.71
N ASN A 148 -65.73 12.25 -1.87
CA ASN A 148 -66.44 12.48 -3.13
C ASN A 148 -67.85 11.86 -3.12
N SER A 149 -68.00 10.64 -2.56
CA SER A 149 -69.32 10.00 -2.42
C SER A 149 -70.23 10.79 -1.48
N LEU A 150 -69.69 11.34 -0.41
CA LEU A 150 -70.43 12.24 0.51
C LEU A 150 -70.85 13.56 -0.17
N ASP A 151 -70.03 14.13 -1.01
CA ASP A 151 -70.35 15.36 -1.76
C ASP A 151 -71.49 15.13 -2.74
N ILE A 152 -71.47 14.01 -3.47
CA ILE A 152 -72.55 13.60 -4.34
C ILE A 152 -73.85 13.33 -3.53
N LEU A 153 -73.74 12.60 -2.42
CA LEU A 153 -74.87 12.33 -1.55
C LEU A 153 -75.48 13.61 -0.96
N GLN A 154 -74.64 14.53 -0.53
CA GLN A 154 -75.08 15.86 -0.03
C GLN A 154 -75.87 16.61 -1.11
N SER A 155 -75.32 16.65 -2.31
CA SER A 155 -75.98 17.32 -3.44
C SER A 155 -77.30 16.71 -3.81
N SER A 156 -77.38 15.38 -3.89
CA SER A 156 -78.63 14.64 -4.17
C SER A 156 -79.69 14.87 -3.10
N LEU A 157 -79.32 14.74 -1.81
CA LEU A 157 -80.24 15.01 -0.70
C LEU A 157 -80.74 16.47 -0.66
N ALA A 158 -79.84 17.43 -1.01
CA ALA A 158 -80.24 18.83 -1.08
C ALA A 158 -81.21 19.13 -2.24
N GLU A 159 -80.99 18.45 -3.40
CA GLU A 159 -81.84 18.61 -4.58
C GLU A 159 -83.23 17.97 -4.32
N ASP A 160 -83.25 16.73 -3.81
CA ASP A 160 -84.50 16.03 -3.46
C ASP A 160 -85.27 16.76 -2.37
N GLY A 161 -84.57 17.29 -1.36
CA GLY A 161 -85.17 18.08 -0.31
C GLY A 161 -85.79 19.38 -0.81
N ALA A 162 -85.09 20.07 -1.73
CA ALA A 162 -85.60 21.28 -2.37
C ALA A 162 -86.81 20.97 -3.28
N TYR A 163 -86.79 19.85 -4.00
CA TYR A 163 -87.91 19.36 -4.83
C TYR A 163 -89.12 19.04 -3.96
N ALA A 164 -88.98 18.25 -2.89
CA ALA A 164 -90.03 17.88 -1.96
C ALA A 164 -90.68 19.10 -1.28
N LEU A 165 -89.87 20.08 -0.86
CA LEU A 165 -90.37 21.37 -0.31
C LEU A 165 -91.22 22.15 -1.30
N LYS A 166 -90.82 22.17 -2.56
CA LYS A 166 -91.59 22.87 -3.63
C LYS A 166 -92.89 22.17 -3.90
N GLU A 167 -92.89 20.84 -3.97
CA GLU A 167 -94.06 20.05 -4.27
C GLU A 167 -95.07 20.01 -3.13
N SER A 168 -94.62 19.91 -1.88
CA SER A 168 -95.43 19.88 -0.67
C SER A 168 -95.82 21.21 -0.11
N GLN A 169 -95.58 22.31 -0.82
CA GLN A 169 -95.80 23.67 -0.33
C GLN A 169 -95.09 24.01 0.99
N GLY A 170 -93.90 23.41 1.25
CA GLY A 170 -93.04 23.74 2.39
C GLY A 170 -93.10 22.75 3.56
N HIS A 171 -93.73 21.54 3.40
CA HIS A 171 -93.90 20.63 4.56
C HIS A 171 -92.97 19.43 4.59
N ASP A 172 -92.57 18.81 3.47
CA ASP A 172 -91.93 17.50 3.44
C ASP A 172 -90.47 17.45 3.10
N GLY A 173 -89.77 18.54 2.77
CA GLY A 173 -88.38 18.54 2.37
C GLY A 173 -87.34 18.82 3.47
N GLU A 174 -87.80 19.29 4.66
CA GLU A 174 -86.94 19.71 5.75
C GLU A 174 -85.98 18.58 6.26
N PRO A 175 -86.48 17.33 6.45
CA PRO A 175 -85.63 16.25 6.91
C PRO A 175 -84.48 15.91 5.95
N LEU A 176 -84.72 15.94 4.60
CA LEU A 176 -83.66 15.68 3.59
C LEU A 176 -82.61 16.78 3.60
N LEU A 177 -83.03 18.07 3.78
CA LEU A 177 -82.07 19.20 3.89
C LEU A 177 -81.23 19.10 5.20
N GLN A 178 -81.82 18.64 6.31
CA GLN A 178 -81.08 18.38 7.54
C GLN A 178 -80.08 17.24 7.36
N GLN A 179 -80.48 16.15 6.66
CA GLN A 179 -79.57 15.04 6.34
C GLN A 179 -78.46 15.54 5.39
N ALA A 180 -78.73 16.36 4.38
CA ALA A 180 -77.68 16.97 3.54
C ALA A 180 -76.68 17.79 4.36
N ALA A 181 -77.15 18.57 5.33
CA ALA A 181 -76.28 19.36 6.21
C ALA A 181 -75.38 18.47 7.11
N GLN A 182 -75.94 17.34 7.61
CA GLN A 182 -75.17 16.35 8.39
C GLN A 182 -74.17 15.62 7.52
N VAL A 183 -74.49 15.25 6.26
CA VAL A 183 -73.57 14.66 5.29
C VAL A 183 -72.41 15.63 5.01
N ALA A 184 -72.69 16.93 4.82
CA ALA A 184 -71.67 17.97 4.67
C ALA A 184 -70.76 18.06 5.90
N GLN A 185 -71.29 17.86 7.08
CA GLN A 185 -70.49 17.83 8.31
C GLN A 185 -69.57 16.58 8.34
N VAL A 186 -70.08 15.41 7.98
CA VAL A 186 -69.24 14.19 7.87
C VAL A 186 -68.13 14.38 6.86
N ASN A 187 -68.45 14.97 5.70
CA ASN A 187 -67.44 15.24 4.66
C ASN A 187 -66.32 16.14 5.17
N ARG A 188 -66.65 17.25 5.85
CA ARG A 188 -65.67 18.12 6.48
C ARG A 188 -64.79 17.39 7.49
N LEU A 189 -65.39 16.53 8.35
CA LEU A 189 -64.66 15.74 9.36
C LEU A 189 -63.73 14.70 8.69
N VAL A 190 -64.16 14.09 7.59
CA VAL A 190 -63.32 13.16 6.80
C VAL A 190 -62.11 13.85 6.22
N LEU A 191 -62.29 14.99 5.55
CA LEU A 191 -61.16 15.78 4.98
C LEU A 191 -60.23 16.33 6.07
N GLN A 192 -60.78 16.82 7.19
CA GLN A 192 -59.99 17.28 8.32
C GLN A 192 -59.21 16.08 8.94
N GLY A 193 -59.82 14.91 9.02
CA GLY A 193 -59.16 13.72 9.54
C GLY A 193 -58.02 13.22 8.65
N LEU A 194 -58.13 13.39 7.33
CA LEU A 194 -57.05 13.10 6.39
C LEU A 194 -55.86 14.04 6.62
N ASP A 195 -56.14 15.36 6.80
CA ASP A 195 -55.09 16.35 7.06
C ASP A 195 -54.42 16.13 8.43
N GLU A 196 -55.22 15.83 9.47
CA GLU A 196 -54.70 15.48 10.80
C GLU A 196 -53.81 14.23 10.72
N ALA A 197 -54.20 13.21 9.95
CA ALA A 197 -53.41 12.00 9.77
C ALA A 197 -52.05 12.35 9.09
N ARG A 198 -52.08 13.13 8.00
CA ARG A 198 -50.91 13.57 7.27
C ARG A 198 -49.95 14.36 8.19
N SER A 199 -50.47 15.34 8.89
CA SER A 199 -49.68 16.16 9.83
C SER A 199 -49.03 15.35 10.94
N ARG A 200 -49.72 14.35 11.48
CA ARG A 200 -49.17 13.42 12.49
C ARG A 200 -48.05 12.55 11.93
N LEU A 201 -48.12 12.15 10.66
CA LEU A 201 -47.06 11.36 10.01
C LEU A 201 -45.82 12.20 9.68
N GLU A 202 -46.02 13.46 9.28
CA GLU A 202 -44.95 14.41 8.99
C GLU A 202 -44.19 14.85 10.27
N ALA A 203 -44.92 15.04 11.37
CA ALA A 203 -44.36 15.49 12.64
C ALA A 203 -43.38 14.51 13.30
N ARG A 204 -43.23 13.25 12.81
CA ARG A 204 -42.33 12.20 13.35
C ARG A 204 -42.37 12.03 14.87
N ALA A 205 -43.42 12.55 15.53
CA ALA A 205 -43.51 12.53 16.98
C ALA A 205 -43.57 11.11 17.50
N ALA A 206 -42.65 10.75 18.39
CA ALA A 206 -42.63 9.47 19.08
C ALA A 206 -43.92 9.24 19.93
N ASP A 207 -44.61 10.32 20.26
CA ASP A 207 -45.83 10.37 21.07
C ASP A 207 -47.13 10.55 20.24
N ALA A 208 -47.12 10.15 18.94
CA ALA A 208 -48.34 10.22 18.16
C ALA A 208 -49.43 9.34 18.82
N GLN A 209 -50.49 9.99 19.31
CA GLN A 209 -51.66 9.35 19.95
C GLN A 209 -52.06 8.08 19.20
N GLU A 210 -52.14 6.96 19.91
CA GLU A 210 -52.60 5.71 19.35
C GLU A 210 -54.04 5.87 18.85
N GLY A 211 -54.31 5.30 17.66
CA GLY A 211 -55.64 5.29 17.08
C GLY A 211 -55.91 6.33 15.97
N PRO A 212 -57.08 6.30 15.35
CA PRO A 212 -57.44 7.20 14.26
C PRO A 212 -57.57 8.66 14.77
N PRO A 213 -57.38 9.65 13.88
CA PRO A 213 -57.62 11.06 14.19
C PRO A 213 -58.95 11.32 14.82
N LYS A 214 -59.03 12.33 15.68
CA LYS A 214 -60.26 12.69 16.41
C LYS A 214 -61.40 12.98 15.42
N SER A 215 -61.13 13.72 14.36
CA SER A 215 -62.10 14.07 13.34
C SER A 215 -62.66 12.83 12.62
N LEU A 216 -61.84 11.79 12.36
CA LEU A 216 -62.34 10.55 11.77
C LEU A 216 -63.24 9.72 12.72
N ARG A 217 -62.98 9.74 14.02
CA ARG A 217 -63.84 9.11 15.02
C ARG A 217 -65.20 9.82 15.07
N GLU A 218 -65.21 11.14 15.08
CA GLU A 218 -66.43 11.94 15.05
C GLU A 218 -67.19 11.72 13.73
N ALA A 219 -66.47 11.63 12.58
CA ALA A 219 -67.07 11.31 11.30
C ALA A 219 -67.76 9.93 11.30
N LEU A 220 -67.10 8.89 11.89
CA LEU A 220 -67.67 7.55 12.01
C LEU A 220 -68.94 7.55 12.87
N GLU A 221 -68.94 8.25 13.99
CA GLU A 221 -70.13 8.33 14.87
C GLU A 221 -71.28 9.05 14.17
N LEU A 222 -71.02 10.16 13.46
CA LEU A 222 -72.05 10.92 12.76
C LEU A 222 -72.57 10.15 11.54
N ALA A 223 -71.71 9.49 10.78
CA ALA A 223 -72.11 8.66 9.64
C ALA A 223 -72.93 7.45 10.08
N ALA A 224 -72.63 6.81 11.22
CA ALA A 224 -73.40 5.72 11.76
C ALA A 224 -74.81 6.17 12.21
N ARG A 225 -74.94 7.41 12.72
CA ARG A 225 -76.27 7.99 13.00
C ARG A 225 -77.05 8.29 11.75
N LEU A 226 -76.36 8.79 10.71
CA LEU A 226 -76.96 9.06 9.40
C LEU A 226 -77.46 7.76 8.73
N GLU A 227 -76.71 6.66 8.81
CA GLU A 227 -77.13 5.34 8.30
C GLU A 227 -78.49 4.91 8.87
N GLN A 228 -78.72 5.19 10.17
CA GLN A 228 -79.99 4.87 10.86
C GLN A 228 -81.11 5.86 10.54
N ALA A 229 -80.80 7.11 10.21
CA ALA A 229 -81.78 8.17 10.00
C ALA A 229 -82.23 8.25 8.53
N ILE A 230 -81.46 7.79 7.60
CA ILE A 230 -81.79 7.75 6.16
C ILE A 230 -82.67 6.54 5.91
N THR A 231 -83.79 6.71 5.18
CA THR A 231 -84.72 5.67 4.85
C THR A 231 -84.64 5.15 3.43
N ASP A 232 -83.95 5.91 2.55
CA ASP A 232 -83.74 5.52 1.17
C ASP A 232 -82.54 4.55 1.10
N ASP A 233 -82.81 3.34 0.55
CA ASP A 233 -81.77 2.26 0.48
C ASP A 233 -80.59 2.64 -0.38
N ALA A 234 -80.71 3.49 -1.41
CA ALA A 234 -79.61 3.94 -2.24
C ALA A 234 -78.68 4.87 -1.45
N TYR A 235 -79.24 5.80 -0.67
CA TYR A 235 -78.49 6.70 0.17
C TYR A 235 -77.83 6.00 1.36
N VAL A 236 -78.54 4.98 1.98
CA VAL A 236 -78.00 4.15 3.02
C VAL A 236 -76.81 3.34 2.51
N SER A 237 -76.83 2.82 1.28
CA SER A 237 -75.70 2.11 0.67
C SER A 237 -74.46 3.01 0.56
N VAL A 238 -74.62 4.26 0.13
CA VAL A 238 -73.48 5.20 0.06
C VAL A 238 -72.89 5.48 1.43
N VAL A 239 -73.72 5.66 2.47
CA VAL A 239 -73.26 5.88 3.84
C VAL A 239 -72.51 4.64 4.38
N LYS A 240 -72.97 3.43 4.08
CA LYS A 240 -72.30 2.16 4.43
C LYS A 240 -70.92 2.07 3.75
N ASP A 241 -70.81 2.42 2.49
CA ASP A 241 -69.55 2.43 1.75
C ASP A 241 -68.59 3.45 2.35
N VAL A 242 -69.06 4.64 2.73
CA VAL A 242 -68.28 5.66 3.41
C VAL A 242 -67.77 5.15 4.77
N LEU A 243 -68.62 4.51 5.58
CA LEU A 243 -68.24 3.92 6.87
C LEU A 243 -67.16 2.85 6.69
N THR A 244 -67.30 2.01 5.64
CA THR A 244 -66.29 0.99 5.29
C THR A 244 -64.96 1.60 4.91
N ASN A 245 -64.97 2.65 4.10
CA ASN A 245 -63.77 3.36 3.67
C ASN A 245 -63.08 4.06 4.83
N ILE A 246 -63.81 4.72 5.76
CA ILE A 246 -63.20 5.36 6.94
C ILE A 246 -62.59 4.33 7.89
N ARG A 247 -63.26 3.18 8.12
CA ARG A 247 -62.71 2.07 8.93
C ARG A 247 -61.45 1.49 8.27
N GLY A 248 -61.53 1.20 6.96
CA GLY A 248 -60.38 0.69 6.18
C GLY A 248 -59.21 1.65 6.21
N PHE A 249 -59.42 2.97 6.17
CA PHE A 249 -58.38 3.96 6.33
C PHE A 249 -57.71 3.87 7.72
N ALA A 250 -58.50 3.74 8.78
CA ALA A 250 -58.00 3.63 10.15
C ALA A 250 -57.12 2.37 10.32
N ASP A 251 -57.54 1.25 9.73
CA ASP A 251 -56.76 0.00 9.72
C ASP A 251 -55.45 0.16 8.94
N LYS A 252 -55.51 0.76 7.76
CA LYS A 252 -54.30 1.05 6.96
C LYS A 252 -53.35 2.04 7.63
N LEU A 253 -53.86 3.03 8.38
CA LEU A 253 -53.05 3.92 9.17
C LEU A 253 -52.28 3.19 10.30
N ALA A 254 -52.93 2.17 10.92
CA ALA A 254 -52.28 1.33 11.91
C ALA A 254 -51.17 0.45 11.29
N GLU A 255 -51.42 -0.16 10.12
CA GLU A 255 -50.41 -0.89 9.33
C GLU A 255 -49.23 0.03 8.96
N TYR A 256 -49.51 1.23 8.48
CA TYR A 256 -48.46 2.24 8.17
C TYR A 256 -47.54 2.52 9.37
N ARG A 257 -48.12 2.70 10.56
CA ARG A 257 -47.36 2.96 11.77
C ARG A 257 -46.49 1.77 12.20
N ALA A 258 -47.05 0.55 12.10
CA ALA A 258 -46.31 -0.67 12.39
C ALA A 258 -45.11 -0.81 11.43
N SER A 259 -45.32 -0.55 10.12
CA SER A 259 -44.23 -0.52 9.13
C SER A 259 -43.16 0.53 9.44
N GLN A 260 -43.56 1.74 9.88
CA GLN A 260 -42.63 2.78 10.25
C GLN A 260 -41.76 2.39 11.47
N LEU A 261 -42.30 1.71 12.45
CA LEU A 261 -41.53 1.18 13.59
C LEU A 261 -40.54 0.11 13.12
N GLN A 262 -40.96 -0.79 12.26
CA GLN A 262 -40.10 -1.82 11.70
C GLN A 262 -38.97 -1.21 10.84
N GLU A 263 -39.26 -0.18 10.05
CA GLU A 263 -38.23 0.56 9.29
C GLU A 263 -37.15 1.18 10.17
N ARG A 264 -37.55 1.79 11.31
CA ARG A 264 -36.57 2.31 12.29
C ARG A 264 -35.65 1.23 12.84
N GLN A 265 -36.21 0.05 13.13
CA GLN A 265 -35.42 -1.10 13.58
C GLN A 265 -34.47 -1.60 12.48
N MET A 266 -34.93 -1.70 11.23
CA MET A 266 -34.10 -2.07 10.08
C MET A 266 -32.98 -1.07 9.85
N TYR A 267 -33.29 0.23 9.92
CA TYR A 267 -32.30 1.30 9.78
C TYR A 267 -31.22 1.24 10.87
N ALA A 268 -31.62 1.01 12.12
CA ALA A 268 -30.68 0.83 13.23
C ALA A 268 -29.79 -0.40 13.04
N ALA A 269 -30.40 -1.54 12.64
CA ALA A 269 -29.66 -2.79 12.36
C ALA A 269 -28.67 -2.64 11.17
N MET A 270 -29.02 -1.86 10.15
CA MET A 270 -28.09 -1.53 9.06
C MET A 270 -26.94 -0.69 9.57
N GLY A 271 -27.18 0.30 10.45
CA GLY A 271 -26.14 1.08 11.09
C GLY A 271 -25.15 0.24 11.88
N GLU A 272 -25.65 -0.74 12.61
CA GLU A 272 -24.83 -1.70 13.35
C GLU A 272 -23.96 -2.55 12.39
N ARG A 273 -24.54 -3.06 11.28
CA ARG A 273 -23.78 -3.80 10.26
C ARG A 273 -22.69 -2.95 9.62
N ALA A 274 -22.97 -1.69 9.30
CA ALA A 274 -21.95 -0.77 8.78
C ALA A 274 -20.79 -0.59 9.78
N GLY A 275 -21.11 -0.45 11.07
CA GLY A 275 -20.11 -0.41 12.14
C GLY A 275 -19.28 -1.70 12.23
N GLN A 276 -19.91 -2.86 12.02
CA GLN A 276 -19.21 -4.15 11.97
C GLN A 276 -18.27 -4.25 10.77
N VAL A 277 -18.65 -3.74 9.58
CA VAL A 277 -17.76 -3.67 8.42
C VAL A 277 -16.52 -2.84 8.75
N MET A 278 -16.71 -1.61 9.23
CA MET A 278 -15.60 -0.73 9.58
C MET A 278 -14.67 -1.37 10.63
N ALA A 279 -15.23 -1.95 11.69
CA ALA A 279 -14.45 -2.63 12.72
C ALA A 279 -13.67 -3.86 12.23
N ARG A 280 -14.17 -4.56 11.20
CA ARG A 280 -13.45 -5.69 10.57
C ARG A 280 -12.35 -5.21 9.64
N VAL A 281 -12.61 -4.16 8.86
CA VAL A 281 -11.61 -3.53 8.01
C VAL A 281 -10.46 -2.96 8.87
N ASP A 282 -10.78 -2.26 9.96
CA ASP A 282 -9.78 -1.70 10.87
C ASP A 282 -8.90 -2.79 11.49
N ARG A 283 -9.50 -3.88 11.96
CA ARG A 283 -8.73 -5.03 12.48
C ARG A 283 -7.81 -5.65 11.42
N SER A 284 -8.30 -5.83 10.21
CA SER A 284 -7.50 -6.36 9.11
C SER A 284 -6.38 -5.38 8.73
N TRP A 285 -6.66 -4.09 8.74
CA TRP A 285 -5.67 -3.03 8.50
C TRP A 285 -4.57 -3.02 9.58
N GLU A 286 -4.94 -3.09 10.86
CA GLU A 286 -3.99 -3.16 11.99
C GLU A 286 -3.11 -4.41 11.91
N ALA A 287 -3.69 -5.58 11.61
CA ALA A 287 -2.95 -6.82 11.42
C ALA A 287 -1.92 -6.70 10.28
N GLN A 288 -2.33 -6.15 9.13
CA GLN A 288 -1.45 -5.91 7.99
C GLN A 288 -0.36 -4.88 8.29
N GLN A 289 -0.68 -3.81 9.04
CA GLN A 289 0.30 -2.82 9.47
C GLN A 289 1.35 -3.45 10.39
N GLN A 290 0.95 -4.27 11.35
CA GLN A 290 1.88 -4.98 12.24
C GLN A 290 2.75 -5.97 11.45
N ALA A 291 2.18 -6.75 10.53
CA ALA A 291 2.92 -7.64 9.65
C ALA A 291 3.92 -6.87 8.77
N MET A 292 3.55 -5.69 8.26
CA MET A 292 4.44 -4.82 7.51
C MET A 292 5.61 -4.33 8.37
N LEU A 293 5.36 -3.84 9.59
CA LEU A 293 6.40 -3.39 10.52
C LEU A 293 7.37 -4.51 10.89
N HIS A 294 6.85 -5.73 11.11
CA HIS A 294 7.68 -6.90 11.36
C HIS A 294 8.57 -7.24 10.16
N SER A 295 7.99 -7.27 8.96
CA SER A 295 8.73 -7.50 7.72
C SER A 295 9.80 -6.43 7.48
N LEU A 296 9.51 -5.16 7.76
CA LEU A 296 10.49 -4.07 7.66
C LEU A 296 11.69 -4.30 8.58
N ARG A 297 11.45 -4.69 9.83
CA ARG A 297 12.53 -5.01 10.78
C ARG A 297 13.37 -6.19 10.30
N THR A 298 12.74 -7.27 9.87
CA THR A 298 13.44 -8.47 9.39
C THR A 298 14.24 -8.17 8.11
N ASN A 299 13.64 -7.50 7.13
CA ASN A 299 14.30 -7.15 5.88
C ASN A 299 15.44 -6.15 6.11
N SER A 300 15.25 -5.15 6.98
CA SER A 300 16.31 -4.20 7.32
C SER A 300 17.50 -4.89 7.99
N LEU A 301 17.25 -5.81 8.92
CA LEU A 301 18.32 -6.61 9.56
C LEU A 301 19.07 -7.47 8.54
N LEU A 302 18.37 -8.10 7.59
CA LEU A 302 18.98 -8.89 6.52
C LEU A 302 19.85 -8.02 5.59
N ILE A 303 19.33 -6.84 5.17
CA ILE A 303 20.07 -5.92 4.30
C ILE A 303 21.30 -5.37 5.03
N VAL A 304 21.15 -4.92 6.28
CA VAL A 304 22.26 -4.42 7.09
C VAL A 304 23.29 -5.53 7.36
N GLY A 305 22.83 -6.74 7.68
CA GLY A 305 23.71 -7.90 7.88
C GLY A 305 24.50 -8.25 6.60
N ALA A 306 23.82 -8.26 5.45
CA ALA A 306 24.47 -8.48 4.15
C ALA A 306 25.46 -7.36 3.80
N ALA A 307 25.11 -6.11 4.09
CA ALA A 307 26.01 -4.96 3.86
C ALA A 307 27.27 -5.03 4.77
N VAL A 308 27.10 -5.38 6.04
CA VAL A 308 28.23 -5.57 6.97
C VAL A 308 29.11 -6.74 6.51
N LEU A 309 28.50 -7.85 6.08
CA LEU A 309 29.25 -8.98 5.53
C LEU A 309 30.03 -8.59 4.28
N ALA A 310 29.40 -7.85 3.36
CA ALA A 310 30.05 -7.35 2.15
C ALA A 310 31.23 -6.41 2.49
N LEU A 311 31.06 -5.53 3.48
CA LEU A 311 32.11 -4.65 3.98
C LEU A 311 33.30 -5.45 4.56
N LEU A 312 33.02 -6.46 5.39
CA LEU A 312 34.06 -7.31 5.99
C LEU A 312 34.83 -8.11 4.92
N VAL A 313 34.09 -8.68 3.94
CA VAL A 313 34.70 -9.37 2.81
C VAL A 313 35.53 -8.41 1.95
N GLY A 314 35.02 -7.20 1.70
CA GLY A 314 35.75 -6.14 0.98
C GLY A 314 37.06 -5.73 1.69
N LEU A 315 37.00 -5.51 3.00
CA LEU A 315 38.20 -5.23 3.82
C LEU A 315 39.17 -6.41 3.81
N GLY A 316 38.66 -7.64 3.91
CA GLY A 316 39.46 -8.86 3.80
C GLY A 316 40.15 -9.00 2.44
N ALA A 317 39.46 -8.71 1.35
CA ALA A 317 40.00 -8.68 0.01
C ALA A 317 41.09 -7.60 -0.15
N ALA A 318 40.80 -6.38 0.32
CA ALA A 318 41.76 -5.27 0.28
C ALA A 318 43.07 -5.59 1.11
N PHE A 319 42.90 -6.18 2.29
CA PHE A 319 43.99 -6.65 3.09
C PHE A 319 44.78 -7.77 2.41
N GLY A 320 44.05 -8.75 1.81
CA GLY A 320 44.67 -9.81 1.01
C GLY A 320 45.47 -9.29 -0.18
N ILE A 321 44.93 -8.32 -0.94
CA ILE A 321 45.63 -7.66 -2.03
C ILE A 321 46.89 -6.93 -1.51
N SER A 322 46.78 -6.24 -0.39
CA SER A 322 47.91 -5.58 0.24
C SER A 322 49.04 -6.54 0.62
N LEU A 323 48.69 -7.68 1.22
CA LEU A 323 49.66 -8.71 1.63
C LEU A 323 50.27 -9.50 0.45
N LEU A 324 49.44 -9.81 -0.54
CA LEU A 324 49.83 -10.71 -1.65
C LEU A 324 50.46 -9.98 -2.82
N ILE A 325 50.21 -8.68 -3.00
CA ILE A 325 50.69 -7.87 -4.12
C ILE A 325 51.53 -6.69 -3.66
N VAL A 326 51.00 -5.80 -2.81
CA VAL A 326 51.65 -4.53 -2.49
C VAL A 326 52.91 -4.74 -1.67
N ARG A 327 52.89 -5.59 -0.65
CA ARG A 327 54.10 -5.87 0.17
C ARG A 327 55.24 -6.46 -0.63
N PRO A 328 55.07 -7.55 -1.42
CA PRO A 328 56.15 -8.11 -2.24
C PRO A 328 56.65 -7.16 -3.31
N LEU A 329 55.77 -6.33 -3.91
CA LEU A 329 56.20 -5.32 -4.87
C LEU A 329 57.08 -4.25 -4.22
N ARG A 330 56.74 -3.81 -2.99
CA ARG A 330 57.53 -2.87 -2.22
C ARG A 330 58.91 -3.48 -1.81
N GLN A 331 58.93 -4.80 -1.52
CA GLN A 331 60.20 -5.50 -1.29
C GLN A 331 61.06 -5.53 -2.55
N ALA A 332 60.49 -5.83 -3.73
CA ALA A 332 61.21 -5.79 -4.99
C ALA A 332 61.81 -4.39 -5.27
N MET A 333 61.01 -3.34 -5.02
CA MET A 333 61.43 -1.97 -5.17
C MET A 333 62.60 -1.61 -4.22
N GLY A 334 62.55 -2.08 -2.96
CA GLY A 334 63.65 -1.89 -1.99
C GLY A 334 64.92 -2.63 -2.40
N VAL A 335 64.79 -3.85 -2.99
CA VAL A 335 65.92 -4.58 -3.55
C VAL A 335 66.53 -3.83 -4.74
N ALA A 336 65.70 -3.31 -5.66
CA ALA A 336 66.15 -2.50 -6.82
C ALA A 336 66.93 -1.27 -6.37
N GLN A 337 66.42 -0.58 -5.34
CA GLN A 337 67.07 0.63 -4.80
C GLN A 337 68.44 0.32 -4.18
N ARG A 338 68.57 -0.74 -3.40
CA ARG A 338 69.85 -1.20 -2.84
C ARG A 338 70.85 -1.56 -3.95
N ILE A 339 70.40 -2.23 -5.00
CA ILE A 339 71.27 -2.53 -6.18
C ILE A 339 71.74 -1.22 -6.83
N ALA A 340 70.81 -0.23 -6.97
CA ALA A 340 71.17 1.08 -7.53
C ALA A 340 72.16 1.87 -6.64
N GLU A 341 72.12 1.70 -5.32
CA GLU A 341 73.04 2.24 -4.37
C GLU A 341 74.38 1.49 -4.32
N GLY A 342 74.54 0.45 -5.14
CA GLY A 342 75.81 -0.32 -5.26
C GLY A 342 75.85 -1.54 -4.32
N ASP A 343 74.88 -1.83 -3.52
CA ASP A 343 74.82 -3.05 -2.70
C ASP A 343 74.52 -4.30 -3.56
N LEU A 344 75.52 -4.86 -4.11
CA LEU A 344 75.39 -6.10 -4.89
C LEU A 344 75.41 -7.36 -3.99
N ALA A 345 75.57 -7.24 -2.62
CA ALA A 345 75.59 -8.37 -1.70
C ALA A 345 74.15 -8.80 -1.33
N VAL A 346 73.11 -8.02 -1.71
CA VAL A 346 71.72 -8.30 -1.40
C VAL A 346 71.28 -9.68 -1.94
N ARG A 347 70.70 -10.52 -1.04
CA ARG A 347 70.13 -11.81 -1.44
C ARG A 347 68.71 -11.60 -1.98
N VAL A 348 68.50 -11.96 -3.23
CA VAL A 348 67.19 -11.88 -3.90
C VAL A 348 66.60 -13.29 -3.94
N ASP A 349 65.84 -13.69 -2.87
CA ASP A 349 65.20 -14.99 -2.82
C ASP A 349 63.69 -14.83 -2.99
N SER A 350 63.11 -15.60 -3.90
CA SER A 350 61.66 -15.74 -4.10
C SER A 350 61.31 -17.14 -4.60
N GLU A 351 60.48 -17.82 -3.84
CA GLU A 351 59.86 -19.12 -4.23
C GLU A 351 58.55 -18.94 -5.03
N ARG A 352 58.16 -17.68 -5.34
CA ARG A 352 56.91 -17.34 -6.01
C ARG A 352 57.01 -17.60 -7.50
N ARG A 353 55.85 -18.06 -8.08
CA ARG A 353 55.73 -18.33 -9.53
C ARG A 353 54.86 -17.30 -10.26
N ASP A 354 54.38 -16.26 -9.59
CA ASP A 354 53.64 -15.16 -10.15
C ASP A 354 54.56 -14.09 -10.80
N GLU A 355 53.98 -13.02 -11.33
CA GLU A 355 54.73 -11.90 -11.98
C GLU A 355 55.72 -11.22 -11.05
N VAL A 356 55.42 -11.16 -9.75
CA VAL A 356 56.35 -10.61 -8.75
C VAL A 356 57.49 -11.56 -8.56
N GLY A 357 57.25 -12.88 -8.58
CA GLY A 357 58.30 -13.89 -8.53
C GLY A 357 59.23 -13.85 -9.77
N GLN A 358 58.65 -13.64 -10.96
CA GLN A 358 59.41 -13.42 -12.21
C GLN A 358 60.26 -12.15 -12.13
N LEU A 359 59.70 -11.04 -11.61
CA LEU A 359 60.46 -9.80 -11.40
C LEU A 359 61.67 -10.02 -10.47
N MET A 360 61.46 -10.71 -9.35
CA MET A 360 62.54 -11.02 -8.39
C MET A 360 63.60 -11.93 -9.02
N ALA A 361 63.20 -12.89 -9.86
CA ALA A 361 64.16 -13.74 -10.60
C ALA A 361 64.97 -12.93 -11.60
N ALA A 362 64.37 -12.00 -12.35
CA ALA A 362 65.07 -11.11 -13.24
C ALA A 362 66.08 -10.20 -12.51
N MET A 363 65.64 -9.69 -11.33
CA MET A 363 66.53 -8.89 -10.48
C MET A 363 67.72 -9.74 -9.91
N ARG A 364 67.47 -10.98 -9.59
CA ARG A 364 68.54 -11.91 -9.16
C ARG A 364 69.57 -12.14 -10.28
N ALA A 365 69.09 -12.36 -11.52
CA ALA A 365 69.95 -12.50 -12.69
C ALA A 365 70.76 -11.24 -12.97
N MET A 366 70.09 -10.05 -12.86
CA MET A 366 70.74 -8.75 -13.04
C MET A 366 71.83 -8.53 -11.98
N THR A 367 71.56 -8.80 -10.70
CA THR A 367 72.53 -8.66 -9.63
C THR A 367 73.69 -9.61 -9.80
N GLY A 368 73.41 -10.86 -10.24
CA GLY A 368 74.47 -11.83 -10.58
C GLY A 368 75.41 -11.36 -11.72
N SER A 369 74.79 -10.81 -12.77
CA SER A 369 75.54 -10.24 -13.90
C SER A 369 76.43 -9.06 -13.47
N LEU A 370 75.85 -8.12 -12.69
CA LEU A 370 76.57 -6.98 -12.15
C LEU A 370 77.73 -7.40 -11.24
N ARG A 371 77.54 -8.39 -10.38
CA ARG A 371 78.64 -8.99 -9.58
C ARG A 371 79.76 -9.53 -10.46
N GLY A 372 79.41 -10.28 -11.52
CA GLY A 372 80.34 -10.82 -12.48
C GLY A 372 81.16 -9.70 -13.14
N ILE A 373 80.48 -8.59 -13.57
CA ILE A 373 81.18 -7.45 -14.18
C ILE A 373 82.11 -6.78 -13.19
N VAL A 374 81.66 -6.53 -11.95
CA VAL A 374 82.53 -5.91 -10.88
C VAL A 374 83.73 -6.81 -10.57
N SER A 375 83.52 -8.15 -10.46
CA SER A 375 84.63 -9.11 -10.25
C SER A 375 85.65 -9.07 -11.41
N GLN A 376 85.18 -9.09 -12.67
CA GLN A 376 86.07 -8.96 -13.82
C GLN A 376 86.79 -7.66 -13.87
N LEU A 377 86.14 -6.56 -13.45
CA LEU A 377 86.81 -5.27 -13.32
C LEU A 377 87.87 -5.29 -12.22
N GLN A 378 87.59 -5.88 -11.08
CA GLN A 378 88.59 -6.05 -9.99
C GLN A 378 89.76 -6.89 -10.42
N ASP A 379 89.50 -8.03 -11.12
CA ASP A 379 90.62 -8.83 -11.67
C ASP A 379 91.43 -8.07 -12.73
N GLY A 380 90.69 -7.30 -13.55
CA GLY A 380 91.35 -6.41 -14.56
C GLY A 380 92.21 -5.38 -13.91
N VAL A 381 91.72 -4.67 -12.87
CA VAL A 381 92.49 -3.67 -12.12
C VAL A 381 93.65 -4.33 -11.41
N GLY A 382 93.51 -5.53 -10.81
CA GLY A 382 94.62 -6.29 -10.23
C GLY A 382 95.72 -6.63 -11.25
N ARG A 383 95.31 -7.06 -12.47
CA ARG A 383 96.29 -7.29 -13.54
C ARG A 383 97.01 -6.00 -13.99
N ILE A 384 96.30 -4.90 -14.10
CA ILE A 384 96.88 -3.60 -14.41
C ILE A 384 97.87 -3.21 -13.33
N ALA A 385 97.52 -3.34 -12.04
CA ALA A 385 98.38 -3.01 -10.89
C ALA A 385 99.66 -3.86 -10.93
N GLY A 386 99.49 -5.21 -11.17
CA GLY A 386 100.63 -6.13 -11.33
C GLY A 386 101.52 -5.81 -12.53
N ALA A 387 100.94 -5.45 -13.66
CA ALA A 387 101.68 -5.00 -14.84
C ALA A 387 102.43 -3.65 -14.60
N SER A 388 101.77 -2.73 -13.86
CA SER A 388 102.45 -1.48 -13.48
C SER A 388 103.67 -1.69 -12.55
N GLU A 389 103.50 -2.65 -11.61
CA GLU A 389 104.62 -2.95 -10.71
C GLU A 389 105.76 -3.65 -11.47
N ALA A 390 105.44 -4.57 -12.39
CA ALA A 390 106.43 -5.17 -13.28
C ALA A 390 107.13 -4.14 -14.18
N LEU A 391 106.35 -3.19 -14.73
CA LEU A 391 106.91 -2.12 -15.53
C LEU A 391 107.83 -1.16 -14.71
N SER A 392 107.43 -0.86 -13.48
CA SER A 392 108.27 -0.11 -12.55
C SER A 392 109.60 -0.82 -12.28
N GLY A 393 109.51 -2.17 -12.04
CA GLY A 393 110.72 -3.01 -11.88
C GLY A 393 111.58 -3.06 -13.13
N VAL A 394 110.99 -3.14 -14.32
CA VAL A 394 111.77 -3.02 -15.59
C VAL A 394 112.41 -1.65 -15.74
N THR A 395 111.66 -0.56 -15.45
CA THR A 395 112.13 0.80 -15.51
C THR A 395 113.32 1.04 -14.57
N THR A 396 113.22 0.49 -13.36
CA THR A 396 114.33 0.57 -12.37
C THR A 396 115.57 -0.22 -12.84
N ARG A 397 115.36 -1.43 -13.37
CA ARG A 397 116.48 -2.21 -13.97
C ARG A 397 117.09 -1.51 -15.19
N THR A 398 116.27 -0.96 -16.05
CA THR A 398 116.75 -0.21 -17.20
C THR A 398 117.58 1.00 -16.76
N ARG A 399 117.14 1.75 -15.71
CA ARG A 399 117.84 2.86 -15.17
C ARG A 399 119.21 2.43 -14.59
N LEU A 400 119.22 1.37 -13.77
CA LEU A 400 120.48 0.79 -13.28
C LEU A 400 121.40 0.30 -14.42
N GLY A 401 120.80 -0.28 -15.48
CA GLY A 401 121.55 -0.68 -16.67
C GLY A 401 122.17 0.54 -17.42
N ILE A 402 121.41 1.62 -17.54
CA ILE A 402 121.88 2.89 -18.12
C ILE A 402 122.98 3.48 -17.30
N ASP A 403 122.83 3.50 -15.94
CA ASP A 403 123.88 4.02 -15.02
C ASP A 403 125.11 3.15 -15.12
N SER A 404 125.04 1.83 -15.18
CA SER A 404 126.18 0.93 -15.40
C SER A 404 126.85 1.18 -16.76
N GLN A 405 126.02 1.31 -17.84
CA GLN A 405 126.47 1.57 -19.19
C GLN A 405 127.16 2.94 -19.29
N ARG A 406 126.69 3.93 -18.58
CA ARG A 406 127.27 5.26 -18.45
C ARG A 406 128.63 5.18 -17.75
N ALA A 407 128.75 4.43 -16.63
CA ALA A 407 129.98 4.19 -15.92
C ALA A 407 131.02 3.45 -16.77
N GLU A 408 130.58 2.41 -17.56
CA GLU A 408 131.48 1.75 -18.55
C GLU A 408 131.85 2.65 -19.66
N THR A 409 130.97 3.51 -20.18
CA THR A 409 131.31 4.48 -21.24
C THR A 409 132.28 5.53 -20.73
N GLU A 410 132.11 6.01 -19.43
CA GLU A 410 133.13 6.90 -18.80
C GLU A 410 134.49 6.18 -18.60
N GLN A 411 134.48 4.90 -18.24
CA GLN A 411 135.74 4.14 -18.14
C GLN A 411 136.42 3.96 -19.53
N VAL A 412 135.65 3.67 -20.54
CA VAL A 412 136.17 3.56 -21.95
C VAL A 412 136.68 4.93 -22.38
N ALA A 413 135.93 6.02 -22.14
CA ALA A 413 136.41 7.38 -22.45
C ALA A 413 137.67 7.73 -21.67
N THR A 414 137.78 7.34 -20.44
CA THR A 414 139.00 7.57 -19.58
C THR A 414 140.13 6.74 -20.12
N ALA A 415 139.97 5.49 -20.51
CA ALA A 415 140.98 4.64 -21.09
C ALA A 415 141.40 5.12 -22.48
N MET A 416 140.43 5.64 -23.31
CA MET A 416 140.79 6.29 -24.60
C MET A 416 141.64 7.57 -24.36
N ASN A 417 141.35 8.35 -23.35
CA ASN A 417 142.14 9.54 -22.99
C ASN A 417 143.57 9.16 -22.46
N GLN A 418 143.74 7.98 -21.92
CA GLN A 418 145.03 7.51 -21.49
C GLN A 418 145.86 6.89 -22.58
N MET A 419 145.30 6.61 -23.77
CA MET A 419 146.01 6.09 -24.92
C MET A 419 146.32 7.14 -26.01
N ALA A 420 145.84 8.35 -25.87
CA ALA A 420 146.23 9.49 -26.67
C ALA A 420 147.27 10.31 -26.03
#